data_163370fc3a1e4f2710b439809db11233
#
_entry.id   163370fc3a1e4f2710b439809db11233
#
_cell.length_a   1.000
_cell.length_b   1.000
_cell.length_c   1.000
_cell.angle_alpha   90.00
_cell.angle_beta   90.00
_cell.angle_gamma   90.00
#
_symmetry.space_group_name_H-M   'P 1'
#
loop_
_entity.id
_entity.type
_entity.pdbx_description
1 polymer ?
#
loop_
_entity_poly.entity_id
_entity_poly.type
_entity_poly.pdbx_seq_one_letter_code
_entity_poly.pdbx_strand_id
1 'polypeptide(L)'
;GAEVFKLDYFDKTATLAQSPQFYKQIMVGAYERVFEIAAAYRAEPSATTRHMSEVMMLDIEMGFVSGHDEVLDTVGDMTIDTLNRIYTDHADDLKSLNAPELKLPSDGKVPRFTIAKIHEMYEAATKNTVQDKKDLTPDEEKWICEYARKELGSDLVYATDFPLEAAKFYHKRNTENGTVYWGDLLFRGLEIATVPLRENNYQKMVEQMKEAGLDVDHEGFKYYLQAFKYGLPEHGGCGFGIDRLVEKTIGLSNVKEATLFPRDINRLTP
;
A
#
# COMPACT_ATOMS: atom_id res chain seq x y z
N GLY A 1 -3.65 6.48 -10.97
CA GLY A 1 -4.26 6.52 -9.64
C GLY A 1 -5.77 6.73 -9.72
N ALA A 2 -6.43 6.78 -8.57
CA ALA A 2 -7.85 7.11 -8.49
C ALA A 2 -8.11 8.53 -9.04
N GLU A 3 -9.35 8.83 -9.38
CA GLU A 3 -9.72 10.20 -9.76
C GLU A 3 -9.60 11.16 -8.58
N VAL A 4 -9.38 12.45 -8.88
CA VAL A 4 -9.22 13.49 -7.86
C VAL A 4 -10.50 14.25 -7.61
N PHE A 5 -10.75 14.65 -6.37
CA PHE A 5 -11.73 15.68 -6.05
C PHE A 5 -11.18 17.04 -6.44
N LYS A 6 -11.88 17.74 -7.35
CA LYS A 6 -11.55 19.09 -7.78
C LYS A 6 -12.43 20.10 -7.05
N LEU A 7 -11.80 21.20 -6.63
CA LEU A 7 -12.45 22.29 -5.91
C LEU A 7 -12.16 23.61 -6.62
N ASP A 8 -13.17 24.46 -6.70
CA ASP A 8 -12.97 25.84 -7.12
C ASP A 8 -12.34 26.63 -5.96
N TYR A 9 -11.18 27.22 -6.22
CA TYR A 9 -10.46 28.05 -5.27
C TYR A 9 -10.14 29.40 -5.91
N PHE A 10 -11.05 30.36 -5.77
CA PHE A 10 -11.03 31.66 -6.45
C PHE A 10 -10.94 31.45 -7.97
N ASP A 11 -9.86 31.94 -8.60
CA ASP A 11 -9.57 31.83 -10.03
C ASP A 11 -8.79 30.56 -10.42
N LYS A 12 -8.59 29.64 -9.45
CA LYS A 12 -7.81 28.41 -9.63
C LYS A 12 -8.61 27.17 -9.29
N THR A 13 -8.17 26.05 -9.81
CA THR A 13 -8.66 24.74 -9.40
C THR A 13 -7.67 24.14 -8.39
N ALA A 14 -8.15 23.79 -7.21
CA ALA A 14 -7.44 22.99 -6.22
C ALA A 14 -7.91 21.52 -6.29
N THR A 15 -7.12 20.62 -5.72
CA THR A 15 -7.50 19.21 -5.56
C THR A 15 -7.29 18.77 -4.11
N LEU A 16 -8.13 17.85 -3.63
CA LEU A 16 -7.85 17.17 -2.36
C LEU A 16 -6.68 16.18 -2.56
N ALA A 17 -5.86 16.02 -1.53
CA ALA A 17 -4.69 15.16 -1.57
C ALA A 17 -5.10 13.68 -1.65
N GLN A 18 -4.55 12.94 -2.63
CA GLN A 18 -4.73 11.49 -2.74
C GLN A 18 -3.68 10.70 -1.94
N SER A 19 -2.52 11.30 -1.70
CA SER A 19 -1.37 10.74 -1.00
C SER A 19 -0.31 11.84 -0.86
N PRO A 20 0.55 11.82 0.17
CA PRO A 20 1.70 12.71 0.30
C PRO A 20 2.92 12.22 -0.50
N GLN A 21 2.75 11.39 -1.54
CA GLN A 21 3.86 10.69 -2.23
C GLN A 21 5.01 11.61 -2.64
N PHE A 22 4.72 12.76 -3.25
CA PHE A 22 5.78 13.69 -3.68
C PHE A 22 6.50 14.33 -2.49
N TYR A 23 5.73 14.69 -1.48
CA TYR A 23 6.28 15.34 -0.29
C TYR A 23 7.18 14.40 0.50
N LYS A 24 6.75 13.16 0.78
CA LYS A 24 7.56 12.21 1.54
C LYS A 24 8.85 11.82 0.81
N GLN A 25 8.83 11.69 -0.54
CA GLN A 25 10.05 11.45 -1.32
C GLN A 25 11.00 12.65 -1.33
N ILE A 26 10.50 13.89 -1.39
CA ILE A 26 11.32 15.08 -1.25
C ILE A 26 11.95 15.15 0.15
N MET A 27 11.13 14.91 1.17
CA MET A 27 11.53 15.07 2.57
C MET A 27 12.52 14.01 3.04
N VAL A 28 12.50 12.81 2.47
CA VAL A 28 13.46 11.75 2.81
C VAL A 28 14.92 12.15 2.48
N GLY A 29 15.12 13.02 1.54
CA GLY A 29 16.44 13.59 1.22
C GLY A 29 17.02 14.52 2.32
N ALA A 30 16.16 15.01 3.22
CA ALA A 30 16.55 15.91 4.30
C ALA A 30 16.46 15.25 5.69
N TYR A 31 15.47 14.41 5.91
CA TYR A 31 15.16 13.83 7.24
C TYR A 31 15.41 12.32 7.33
N GLU A 32 15.90 11.69 6.27
CA GLU A 32 16.21 10.25 6.18
C GLU A 32 14.99 9.35 6.37
N ARG A 33 14.20 9.55 7.41
CA ARG A 33 12.98 8.79 7.71
C ARG A 33 11.85 9.76 8.03
N VAL A 34 10.75 9.62 7.31
CA VAL A 34 9.57 10.48 7.48
C VAL A 34 8.30 9.65 7.52
N PHE A 35 7.31 10.15 8.26
CA PHE A 35 5.95 9.59 8.22
C PHE A 35 4.91 10.69 8.33
N GLU A 36 3.73 10.39 7.84
CA GLU A 36 2.55 11.23 7.95
C GLU A 36 1.32 10.36 8.24
N ILE A 37 0.48 10.77 9.17
CA ILE A 37 -0.85 10.18 9.37
C ILE A 37 -1.86 11.24 8.98
N ALA A 38 -2.58 11.03 7.87
CA ALA A 38 -3.51 12.00 7.32
C ALA A 38 -4.63 11.33 6.52
N ALA A 39 -5.72 12.09 6.32
CA ALA A 39 -6.77 11.68 5.41
C ALA A 39 -6.30 11.81 3.95
N ALA A 40 -6.51 10.76 3.17
CA ALA A 40 -6.35 10.74 1.72
C ALA A 40 -7.73 10.70 1.06
N TYR A 41 -7.87 11.40 -0.06
CA TYR A 41 -9.14 11.57 -0.75
C TYR A 41 -9.07 11.00 -2.16
N ARG A 42 -9.96 10.06 -2.47
CA ARG A 42 -10.03 9.39 -3.77
C ARG A 42 -11.46 9.42 -4.28
N ALA A 43 -11.67 10.03 -5.45
CA ALA A 43 -12.98 10.06 -6.10
C ALA A 43 -13.27 8.68 -6.74
N GLU A 44 -13.52 7.68 -5.89
CA GLU A 44 -13.78 6.32 -6.33
C GLU A 44 -15.11 6.25 -7.08
N PRO A 45 -15.14 5.68 -8.31
CA PRO A 45 -16.33 5.67 -9.14
C PRO A 45 -17.38 4.64 -8.70
N SER A 46 -17.05 3.79 -7.71
CA SER A 46 -17.90 2.70 -7.26
C SER A 46 -17.96 2.58 -5.73
N ALA A 47 -19.10 2.15 -5.21
CA ALA A 47 -19.27 1.81 -3.80
C ALA A 47 -19.03 0.30 -3.61
N THR A 48 -17.91 -0.06 -3.00
CA THR A 48 -17.58 -1.45 -2.64
C THR A 48 -17.40 -1.57 -1.12
N THR A 49 -17.26 -2.78 -0.63
CA THR A 49 -16.94 -3.04 0.78
C THR A 49 -15.48 -2.73 1.15
N ARG A 50 -14.62 -2.45 0.16
CA ARG A 50 -13.17 -2.25 0.30
C ARG A 50 -12.71 -0.81 0.09
N HIS A 51 -13.61 0.08 -0.37
CA HIS A 51 -13.27 1.45 -0.79
C HIS A 51 -14.17 2.49 -0.14
N MET A 52 -13.54 3.59 0.26
CA MET A 52 -14.15 4.84 0.70
C MET A 52 -13.52 6.00 -0.07
N SER A 53 -14.22 7.13 -0.15
CA SER A 53 -13.69 8.35 -0.78
C SER A 53 -12.76 9.15 0.12
N GLU A 54 -12.83 8.93 1.42
CA GLU A 54 -11.93 9.48 2.44
C GLU A 54 -11.41 8.31 3.29
N VAL A 55 -10.09 8.15 3.35
CA VAL A 55 -9.43 7.06 4.06
C VAL A 55 -8.31 7.61 4.93
N MET A 56 -8.13 7.04 6.13
CA MET A 56 -7.00 7.38 6.99
C MET A 56 -5.79 6.56 6.60
N MET A 57 -4.71 7.25 6.25
CA MET A 57 -3.46 6.62 5.80
C MET A 57 -2.32 6.93 6.77
N LEU A 58 -1.46 5.93 7.00
CA LEU A 58 -0.10 6.12 7.47
C LEU A 58 0.83 5.98 6.27
N ASP A 59 1.47 7.06 5.89
CA ASP A 59 2.47 7.09 4.84
C ASP A 59 3.87 7.15 5.46
N ILE A 60 4.78 6.27 5.03
CA ILE A 60 6.17 6.21 5.49
C ILE A 60 7.09 6.28 4.28
N GLU A 61 8.25 6.93 4.45
CA GLU A 61 9.35 6.85 3.50
C GLU A 61 10.68 6.82 4.25
N MET A 62 11.61 5.94 3.83
CA MET A 62 12.91 5.70 4.46
C MET A 62 14.01 5.81 3.40
N GLY A 63 14.98 6.67 3.64
CA GLY A 63 16.19 6.81 2.83
C GLY A 63 17.34 5.96 3.34
N PHE A 64 18.37 5.84 2.50
CA PHE A 64 19.59 5.08 2.78
C PHE A 64 19.34 3.59 3.05
N VAL A 65 18.29 3.04 2.45
CA VAL A 65 17.97 1.62 2.57
C VAL A 65 18.91 0.78 1.71
N SER A 66 19.24 -0.44 2.17
CA SER A 66 20.09 -1.38 1.44
C SER A 66 19.38 -2.07 0.26
N GLY A 67 18.05 -1.97 0.21
CA GLY A 67 17.21 -2.55 -0.85
C GLY A 67 15.78 -2.76 -0.41
N HIS A 68 15.02 -3.45 -1.25
CA HIS A 68 13.58 -3.67 -1.03
C HIS A 68 13.28 -4.50 0.22
N ASP A 69 14.13 -5.49 0.51
CA ASP A 69 13.94 -6.38 1.67
C ASP A 69 13.94 -5.62 3.00
N GLU A 70 14.83 -4.61 3.15
CA GLU A 70 14.84 -3.77 4.36
C GLU A 70 13.54 -2.98 4.54
N VAL A 71 12.97 -2.50 3.44
CA VAL A 71 11.69 -1.77 3.49
C VAL A 71 10.55 -2.71 3.88
N LEU A 72 10.49 -3.90 3.26
CA LEU A 72 9.50 -4.93 3.60
C LEU A 72 9.62 -5.39 5.05
N ASP A 73 10.85 -5.67 5.52
CA ASP A 73 11.11 -6.06 6.91
C ASP A 73 10.64 -4.97 7.89
N THR A 74 11.02 -3.72 7.66
CA THR A 74 10.64 -2.61 8.56
C THR A 74 9.13 -2.43 8.65
N VAL A 75 8.41 -2.48 7.52
CA VAL A 75 6.93 -2.36 7.52
C VAL A 75 6.28 -3.58 8.14
N GLY A 76 6.82 -4.77 7.90
CA GLY A 76 6.38 -6.03 8.52
C GLY A 76 6.54 -6.01 10.04
N ASP A 77 7.72 -5.65 10.53
CA ASP A 77 8.04 -5.57 11.96
C ASP A 77 7.15 -4.55 12.67
N MET A 78 6.97 -3.36 12.07
CA MET A 78 6.06 -2.33 12.57
C MET A 78 4.62 -2.87 12.68
N THR A 79 4.16 -3.61 11.67
CA THR A 79 2.80 -4.15 11.66
C THR A 79 2.64 -5.23 12.71
N ILE A 80 3.61 -6.13 12.86
CA ILE A 80 3.62 -7.19 13.89
C ILE A 80 3.61 -6.56 15.29
N ASP A 81 4.48 -5.57 15.56
CA ASP A 81 4.52 -4.87 16.86
C ASP A 81 3.17 -4.17 17.16
N THR A 82 2.64 -3.46 16.17
CA THR A 82 1.35 -2.77 16.29
C THR A 82 0.22 -3.74 16.65
N LEU A 83 0.10 -4.86 15.92
CA LEU A 83 -0.91 -5.87 16.18
C LEU A 83 -0.73 -6.54 17.55
N ASN A 84 0.51 -6.89 17.92
CA ASN A 84 0.80 -7.43 19.25
C ASN A 84 0.35 -6.50 20.36
N ARG A 85 0.65 -5.21 20.26
CA ARG A 85 0.24 -4.20 21.24
C ARG A 85 -1.26 -4.03 21.29
N ILE A 86 -1.94 -3.96 20.15
CA ILE A 86 -3.42 -3.88 20.10
C ILE A 86 -4.03 -5.08 20.82
N TYR A 87 -3.58 -6.30 20.53
CA TYR A 87 -4.13 -7.52 21.14
C TYR A 87 -3.76 -7.70 22.61
N THR A 88 -2.69 -7.04 23.07
CA THR A 88 -2.28 -7.05 24.49
C THR A 88 -2.99 -5.95 25.27
N ASP A 89 -2.92 -4.71 24.79
CA ASP A 89 -3.36 -3.53 25.53
C ASP A 89 -4.89 -3.36 25.50
N HIS A 90 -5.56 -3.92 24.47
CA HIS A 90 -7.02 -3.82 24.25
C HIS A 90 -7.72 -5.19 24.22
N ALA A 91 -7.18 -6.17 24.96
CA ALA A 91 -7.70 -7.53 24.96
C ALA A 91 -9.19 -7.63 25.36
N ASP A 92 -9.63 -6.87 26.36
CA ASP A 92 -11.01 -6.85 26.80
C ASP A 92 -11.95 -6.20 25.76
N ASP A 93 -11.50 -5.14 25.10
CA ASP A 93 -12.25 -4.47 24.02
C ASP A 93 -12.43 -5.43 22.84
N LEU A 94 -11.33 -6.06 22.38
CA LEU A 94 -11.35 -7.04 21.30
C LEU A 94 -12.25 -8.22 21.60
N LYS A 95 -12.24 -8.72 22.85
CA LYS A 95 -13.13 -9.76 23.29
C LYS A 95 -14.60 -9.33 23.26
N SER A 96 -14.91 -8.13 23.70
CA SER A 96 -16.28 -7.58 23.67
C SER A 96 -16.82 -7.44 22.25
N LEU A 97 -15.94 -7.17 21.28
CA LEU A 97 -16.24 -7.05 19.86
C LEU A 97 -16.22 -8.41 19.12
N ASN A 98 -15.94 -9.52 19.82
CA ASN A 98 -15.73 -10.85 19.22
C ASN A 98 -14.67 -10.85 18.10
N ALA A 99 -13.60 -10.05 18.28
CA ALA A 99 -12.51 -9.96 17.32
C ALA A 99 -11.86 -11.34 17.09
N PRO A 100 -11.46 -11.67 15.85
CA PRO A 100 -10.81 -12.94 15.55
C PRO A 100 -9.47 -13.06 16.27
N GLU A 101 -9.11 -14.27 16.71
CA GLU A 101 -7.79 -14.58 17.27
C GLU A 101 -6.67 -14.24 16.29
N LEU A 102 -5.64 -13.55 16.76
CA LEU A 102 -4.48 -13.16 15.96
C LEU A 102 -3.48 -14.32 15.90
N LYS A 103 -2.98 -14.59 14.68
CA LYS A 103 -1.82 -15.46 14.45
C LYS A 103 -0.70 -14.65 13.80
N LEU A 104 0.45 -14.65 14.42
CA LEU A 104 1.66 -14.01 13.89
C LEU A 104 2.75 -15.05 13.64
N PRO A 105 3.61 -14.84 12.63
CA PRO A 105 4.66 -15.80 12.28
C PRO A 105 5.59 -16.02 13.47
N SER A 106 5.90 -17.29 13.75
CA SER A 106 6.67 -17.68 14.94
C SER A 106 8.14 -17.22 14.92
N ASP A 107 8.68 -16.96 13.73
CA ASP A 107 10.03 -16.43 13.52
C ASP A 107 10.06 -14.88 13.48
N GLY A 108 8.91 -14.23 13.66
CA GLY A 108 8.76 -12.80 13.62
C GLY A 108 8.85 -12.18 12.22
N LYS A 109 8.88 -13.00 11.15
CA LYS A 109 8.99 -12.50 9.77
C LYS A 109 7.73 -12.77 8.98
N VAL A 110 7.19 -11.73 8.34
CA VAL A 110 6.05 -11.88 7.43
C VAL A 110 6.44 -12.75 6.24
N PRO A 111 5.73 -13.87 5.98
CA PRO A 111 5.98 -14.72 4.82
C PRO A 111 5.86 -13.95 3.51
N ARG A 112 6.68 -14.29 2.51
CA ARG A 112 6.72 -13.62 1.20
C ARG A 112 6.54 -14.60 0.07
N PHE A 113 5.68 -14.26 -0.88
CA PHE A 113 5.49 -15.00 -2.12
C PHE A 113 5.49 -14.02 -3.29
N THR A 114 6.16 -14.36 -4.38
CA THR A 114 6.02 -13.58 -5.61
C THR A 114 4.60 -13.70 -6.14
N ILE A 115 4.08 -12.67 -6.81
CA ILE A 115 2.75 -12.72 -7.42
C ILE A 115 2.62 -13.91 -8.38
N ALA A 116 3.65 -14.19 -9.16
CA ALA A 116 3.69 -15.34 -10.06
C ALA A 116 3.52 -16.67 -9.31
N LYS A 117 4.15 -16.81 -8.13
CA LYS A 117 4.02 -18.00 -7.29
C LYS A 117 2.63 -18.11 -6.68
N ILE A 118 2.02 -17.00 -6.29
CA ILE A 118 0.64 -16.98 -5.77
C ILE A 118 -0.33 -17.46 -6.86
N HIS A 119 -0.23 -16.95 -8.09
CA HIS A 119 -1.04 -17.39 -9.21
C HIS A 119 -0.91 -18.90 -9.46
N GLU A 120 0.34 -19.40 -9.54
CA GLU A 120 0.62 -20.83 -9.72
C GLU A 120 -0.07 -21.69 -8.63
N MET A 121 0.12 -21.30 -7.36
CA MET A 121 -0.43 -22.02 -6.22
C MET A 121 -1.96 -21.99 -6.21
N TYR A 122 -2.55 -20.83 -6.50
CA TYR A 122 -3.99 -20.65 -6.56
C TYR A 122 -4.63 -21.48 -7.67
N GLU A 123 -4.07 -21.44 -8.89
CA GLU A 123 -4.54 -22.25 -10.03
C GLU A 123 -4.44 -23.76 -9.73
N ALA A 124 -3.33 -24.19 -9.11
CA ALA A 124 -3.14 -25.60 -8.73
C ALA A 124 -4.18 -26.09 -7.70
N ALA A 125 -4.47 -25.25 -6.69
CA ALA A 125 -5.38 -25.60 -5.61
C ALA A 125 -6.85 -25.51 -5.98
N THR A 126 -7.26 -24.48 -6.74
CA THR A 126 -8.67 -24.18 -7.01
C THR A 126 -9.16 -24.68 -8.36
N LYS A 127 -8.23 -24.99 -9.29
CA LYS A 127 -8.50 -25.27 -10.71
C LYS A 127 -9.10 -24.08 -11.49
N ASN A 128 -9.12 -22.89 -10.89
CA ASN A 128 -9.49 -21.64 -11.57
C ASN A 128 -8.28 -21.11 -12.33
N THR A 129 -8.48 -20.52 -13.51
CA THR A 129 -7.44 -19.88 -14.28
C THR A 129 -7.40 -18.38 -13.97
N VAL A 130 -6.22 -17.86 -13.66
CA VAL A 130 -6.00 -16.42 -13.47
C VAL A 130 -5.90 -15.73 -14.81
N GLN A 131 -6.82 -14.81 -15.10
CA GLN A 131 -6.92 -14.10 -16.37
C GLN A 131 -5.99 -12.90 -16.45
N ASP A 132 -5.93 -12.08 -15.40
CA ASP A 132 -5.01 -10.95 -15.30
C ASP A 132 -3.90 -11.28 -14.31
N LYS A 133 -2.67 -11.33 -14.82
CA LYS A 133 -1.47 -11.67 -14.04
C LYS A 133 -0.71 -10.44 -13.57
N LYS A 134 -1.29 -9.24 -13.73
CA LYS A 134 -0.64 -7.99 -13.32
C LYS A 134 -0.89 -7.65 -11.86
N ASP A 135 -1.96 -8.19 -11.28
CA ASP A 135 -2.37 -7.94 -9.89
C ASP A 135 -3.08 -9.16 -9.33
N LEU A 136 -3.29 -9.19 -8.00
CA LEU A 136 -4.10 -10.22 -7.37
C LEU A 136 -5.58 -9.84 -7.44
N THR A 137 -6.41 -10.83 -7.73
CA THR A 137 -7.85 -10.70 -7.53
C THR A 137 -8.20 -10.80 -6.04
N PRO A 138 -9.36 -10.28 -5.61
CA PRO A 138 -9.82 -10.44 -4.22
C PRO A 138 -9.89 -11.89 -3.74
N ASP A 139 -10.17 -12.83 -4.64
CA ASP A 139 -10.21 -14.25 -4.32
C ASP A 139 -8.81 -14.82 -4.08
N GLU A 140 -7.81 -14.35 -4.84
CA GLU A 140 -6.41 -14.75 -4.65
C GLU A 140 -5.84 -14.18 -3.35
N GLU A 141 -6.11 -12.89 -3.04
CA GLU A 141 -5.72 -12.27 -1.77
C GLU A 141 -6.29 -13.06 -0.57
N LYS A 142 -7.57 -13.41 -0.64
CA LYS A 142 -8.23 -14.19 0.39
C LYS A 142 -7.61 -15.58 0.52
N TRP A 143 -7.40 -16.25 -0.60
CA TRP A 143 -6.84 -17.61 -0.64
C TRP A 143 -5.41 -17.65 -0.07
N ILE A 144 -4.53 -16.73 -0.47
CA ILE A 144 -3.14 -16.74 0.03
C ILE A 144 -3.08 -16.40 1.52
N CYS A 145 -3.94 -15.52 2.03
CA CYS A 145 -4.05 -15.25 3.46
C CYS A 145 -4.56 -16.48 4.23
N GLU A 146 -5.56 -17.21 3.71
CA GLU A 146 -6.04 -18.45 4.32
C GLU A 146 -4.94 -19.53 4.34
N TYR A 147 -4.18 -19.66 3.24
CA TYR A 147 -3.03 -20.53 3.15
C TYR A 147 -1.96 -20.16 4.21
N ALA A 148 -1.56 -18.87 4.28
CA ALA A 148 -0.58 -18.43 5.25
C ALA A 148 -1.02 -18.67 6.70
N ARG A 149 -2.29 -18.40 7.03
CA ARG A 149 -2.86 -18.67 8.35
C ARG A 149 -2.83 -20.14 8.71
N LYS A 150 -3.17 -21.03 7.76
CA LYS A 150 -3.28 -22.47 7.99
C LYS A 150 -1.93 -23.17 8.01
N GLU A 151 -1.09 -22.92 7.02
CA GLU A 151 0.14 -23.68 6.79
C GLU A 151 1.37 -23.02 7.45
N LEU A 152 1.35 -21.67 7.62
CA LEU A 152 2.47 -20.91 8.15
C LEU A 152 2.18 -20.24 9.51
N GLY A 153 0.94 -20.35 10.00
CA GLY A 153 0.53 -19.76 11.28
C GLY A 153 0.55 -18.23 11.29
N SER A 154 0.40 -17.58 10.13
CA SER A 154 0.47 -16.13 9.99
C SER A 154 -0.79 -15.56 9.36
N ASP A 155 -1.38 -14.53 9.99
CA ASP A 155 -2.45 -13.73 9.41
C ASP A 155 -1.93 -12.69 8.39
N LEU A 156 -0.61 -12.47 8.36
CA LEU A 156 0.07 -11.56 7.46
C LEU A 156 0.82 -12.32 6.37
N VAL A 157 0.83 -11.80 5.16
CA VAL A 157 1.63 -12.32 4.04
C VAL A 157 1.93 -11.19 3.05
N TYR A 158 3.13 -11.19 2.48
CA TYR A 158 3.49 -10.32 1.36
C TYR A 158 3.26 -11.02 0.02
N ALA A 159 2.65 -10.29 -0.92
CA ALA A 159 2.75 -10.54 -2.36
C ALA A 159 3.82 -9.61 -2.93
N THR A 160 4.82 -10.14 -3.64
CA THR A 160 5.98 -9.37 -4.13
C THR A 160 6.22 -9.57 -5.63
N ASP A 161 7.15 -8.81 -6.18
CA ASP A 161 7.65 -8.95 -7.54
C ASP A 161 6.55 -8.86 -8.61
N PHE A 162 5.75 -7.80 -8.52
CA PHE A 162 4.74 -7.48 -9.52
C PHE A 162 5.37 -7.25 -10.90
N PRO A 163 4.68 -7.57 -12.02
CA PRO A 163 5.23 -7.39 -13.36
C PRO A 163 5.43 -5.91 -13.71
N LEU A 164 6.36 -5.61 -14.61
CA LEU A 164 6.71 -4.25 -15.01
C LEU A 164 5.51 -3.45 -15.53
N GLU A 165 4.54 -4.11 -16.16
CA GLU A 165 3.32 -3.48 -16.68
C GLU A 165 2.41 -2.91 -15.59
N ALA A 166 2.57 -3.34 -14.34
CA ALA A 166 1.85 -2.79 -13.20
C ALA A 166 2.57 -1.57 -12.55
N ALA A 167 3.82 -1.29 -12.97
CA ALA A 167 4.66 -0.27 -12.38
C ALA A 167 4.03 1.14 -12.43
N LYS A 168 4.14 1.88 -11.33
CA LYS A 168 3.97 3.34 -11.35
C LYS A 168 5.28 4.00 -11.73
N PHE A 169 5.23 5.24 -12.24
CA PHE A 169 6.44 5.95 -12.70
C PHE A 169 7.50 6.16 -11.61
N TYR A 170 7.12 6.17 -10.35
CA TYR A 170 8.00 6.36 -9.19
C TYR A 170 8.50 5.04 -8.57
N HIS A 171 8.13 3.89 -9.11
CA HIS A 171 8.62 2.60 -8.63
C HIS A 171 10.00 2.28 -9.23
N LYS A 172 10.89 1.70 -8.42
CA LYS A 172 12.14 1.14 -8.91
C LYS A 172 11.88 -0.18 -9.63
N ARG A 173 12.36 -0.27 -10.86
CA ARG A 173 12.20 -1.45 -11.71
C ARG A 173 13.34 -2.43 -11.50
N ASN A 174 13.02 -3.71 -11.42
CA ASN A 174 13.97 -4.82 -11.52
C ASN A 174 14.00 -5.33 -12.97
N THR A 175 14.86 -4.71 -13.78
CA THR A 175 14.95 -5.05 -15.21
C THR A 175 15.57 -6.41 -15.49
N GLU A 176 16.30 -6.99 -14.52
CA GLU A 176 16.89 -8.33 -14.67
C GLU A 176 15.82 -9.41 -14.64
N ASN A 177 14.82 -9.27 -13.79
CA ASN A 177 13.74 -10.22 -13.60
C ASN A 177 12.43 -9.83 -14.32
N GLY A 178 12.37 -8.65 -14.94
CA GLY A 178 11.15 -8.14 -15.56
C GLY A 178 10.04 -7.81 -14.57
N THR A 179 10.41 -7.42 -13.34
CA THR A 179 9.48 -7.11 -12.23
C THR A 179 9.71 -5.72 -11.66
N VAL A 180 8.91 -5.37 -10.68
CA VAL A 180 9.04 -4.13 -9.90
C VAL A 180 9.36 -4.48 -8.47
N TYR A 181 10.26 -3.74 -7.82
CA TYR A 181 10.47 -3.82 -6.39
C TYR A 181 9.25 -3.24 -5.65
N TRP A 182 8.21 -4.04 -5.59
CA TRP A 182 6.93 -3.72 -5.00
C TRP A 182 6.40 -4.93 -4.23
N GLY A 183 5.92 -4.71 -3.02
CA GLY A 183 5.24 -5.70 -2.21
C GLY A 183 3.94 -5.14 -1.66
N ASP A 184 2.87 -5.94 -1.67
CA ASP A 184 1.63 -5.64 -0.96
C ASP A 184 1.56 -6.49 0.29
N LEU A 185 1.36 -5.84 1.44
CA LEU A 185 1.11 -6.50 2.71
C LEU A 185 -0.37 -6.82 2.83
N LEU A 186 -0.67 -8.10 2.84
CA LEU A 186 -2.02 -8.62 3.01
C LEU A 186 -2.26 -9.02 4.46
N PHE A 187 -3.42 -8.70 4.99
CA PHE A 187 -3.90 -9.09 6.30
C PHE A 187 -5.32 -9.64 6.21
N ARG A 188 -5.47 -10.92 6.51
CA ARG A 188 -6.79 -11.61 6.52
C ARG A 188 -7.61 -11.39 5.25
N GLY A 189 -6.98 -11.54 4.09
CA GLY A 189 -7.64 -11.47 2.78
C GLY A 189 -7.83 -10.07 2.22
N LEU A 190 -7.09 -9.09 2.72
CA LEU A 190 -7.15 -7.70 2.25
C LEU A 190 -5.76 -7.08 2.25
N GLU A 191 -5.40 -6.40 1.17
CA GLU A 191 -4.24 -5.52 1.11
C GLU A 191 -4.42 -4.36 2.10
N ILE A 192 -3.50 -4.22 3.05
CA ILE A 192 -3.46 -3.13 4.04
C ILE A 192 -2.35 -2.12 3.77
N ALA A 193 -1.30 -2.51 3.03
CA ALA A 193 -0.23 -1.60 2.66
C ALA A 193 0.42 -1.98 1.33
N THR A 194 0.77 -0.97 0.54
CA THR A 194 1.65 -1.09 -0.64
C THR A 194 3.04 -0.61 -0.28
N VAL A 195 4.06 -1.44 -0.51
CA VAL A 195 5.43 -1.27 0.01
C VAL A 195 6.45 -1.35 -1.13
N PRO A 196 6.65 -0.30 -1.93
CA PRO A 196 7.64 -0.27 -3.00
C PRO A 196 9.00 0.27 -2.57
N LEU A 197 10.02 -0.15 -3.30
CA LEU A 197 11.25 0.61 -3.46
C LEU A 197 11.04 1.68 -4.54
N ARG A 198 11.63 2.86 -4.37
CA ARG A 198 11.43 4.00 -5.26
C ARG A 198 12.59 4.18 -6.24
N GLU A 199 12.26 4.66 -7.44
CA GLU A 199 13.31 5.16 -8.33
C GLU A 199 13.92 6.43 -7.74
N ASN A 200 15.23 6.48 -7.63
CA ASN A 200 15.96 7.61 -7.06
C ASN A 200 16.86 8.31 -8.09
N ASN A 201 17.05 7.73 -9.26
CA ASN A 201 17.83 8.34 -10.34
C ASN A 201 16.98 9.31 -11.15
N TYR A 202 17.44 10.55 -11.30
CA TYR A 202 16.71 11.61 -12.01
C TYR A 202 16.39 11.25 -13.47
N GLN A 203 17.37 10.71 -14.21
CA GLN A 203 17.20 10.39 -15.65
C GLN A 203 16.15 9.29 -15.82
N LYS A 204 16.26 8.21 -15.03
CA LYS A 204 15.29 7.11 -15.05
C LYS A 204 13.89 7.58 -14.62
N MET A 205 13.80 8.45 -13.62
CA MET A 205 12.52 9.05 -13.22
C MET A 205 11.87 9.81 -14.37
N VAL A 206 12.61 10.66 -15.08
CA VAL A 206 12.10 11.40 -16.24
C VAL A 206 11.68 10.46 -17.38
N GLU A 207 12.45 9.41 -17.64
CA GLU A 207 12.10 8.37 -18.63
C GLU A 207 10.80 7.68 -18.27
N GLN A 208 10.67 7.19 -17.03
CA GLN A 208 9.46 6.52 -16.54
C GLN A 208 8.22 7.43 -16.54
N MET A 209 8.40 8.73 -16.24
CA MET A 209 7.31 9.71 -16.33
C MET A 209 6.84 9.90 -17.77
N LYS A 210 7.77 10.00 -18.74
CA LYS A 210 7.44 10.11 -20.17
C LYS A 210 6.76 8.85 -20.70
N GLU A 211 7.23 7.68 -20.33
CA GLU A 211 6.58 6.39 -20.65
C GLU A 211 5.15 6.30 -20.10
N ALA A 212 4.89 6.89 -18.93
CA ALA A 212 3.57 7.02 -18.34
C ALA A 212 2.70 8.12 -18.98
N GLY A 213 3.19 8.82 -20.02
CA GLY A 213 2.48 9.89 -20.71
C GLY A 213 2.37 11.20 -19.92
N LEU A 214 3.24 11.40 -18.92
CA LEU A 214 3.25 12.63 -18.10
C LEU A 214 4.08 13.73 -18.76
N ASP A 215 3.57 14.95 -18.69
CA ASP A 215 4.33 16.16 -19.05
C ASP A 215 5.31 16.51 -17.94
N VAL A 216 6.58 16.19 -18.13
CA VAL A 216 7.66 16.42 -17.14
C VAL A 216 7.95 17.92 -16.89
N ASP A 217 7.54 18.77 -17.80
CA ASP A 217 7.72 20.23 -17.69
C ASP A 217 6.51 20.90 -17.00
N HIS A 218 5.47 20.15 -16.69
CA HIS A 218 4.33 20.67 -15.94
C HIS A 218 4.77 21.21 -14.56
N GLU A 219 4.28 22.41 -14.21
CA GLU A 219 4.71 23.12 -12.99
C GLU A 219 4.55 22.28 -11.69
N GLY A 220 3.56 21.38 -11.63
CA GLY A 220 3.33 20.50 -10.50
C GLY A 220 4.46 19.51 -10.23
N PHE A 221 5.32 19.21 -11.21
CA PHE A 221 6.48 18.33 -11.04
C PHE A 221 7.80 19.07 -10.79
N LYS A 222 7.80 20.40 -10.89
CA LYS A 222 9.02 21.20 -10.81
C LYS A 222 9.85 20.90 -9.55
N TYR A 223 9.24 21.03 -8.39
CA TYR A 223 9.96 20.83 -7.11
C TYR A 223 10.24 19.36 -6.83
N TYR A 224 9.34 18.48 -7.25
CA TYR A 224 9.55 17.03 -7.16
C TYR A 224 10.80 16.61 -7.94
N LEU A 225 10.89 16.95 -9.22
CA LEU A 225 12.04 16.62 -10.06
C LEU A 225 13.31 17.36 -9.63
N GLN A 226 13.20 18.55 -9.04
CA GLN A 226 14.34 19.29 -8.51
C GLN A 226 15.02 18.53 -7.35
N ALA A 227 14.25 17.88 -6.49
CA ALA A 227 14.82 17.07 -5.40
C ALA A 227 15.70 15.94 -5.95
N PHE A 228 15.28 15.27 -7.02
CA PHE A 228 16.10 14.23 -7.67
C PHE A 228 17.39 14.78 -8.29
N LYS A 229 17.37 16.03 -8.80
CA LYS A 229 18.59 16.69 -9.32
C LYS A 229 19.61 16.97 -8.22
N TYR A 230 19.16 17.20 -6.98
CA TYR A 230 20.06 17.38 -5.84
C TYR A 230 20.63 16.06 -5.31
N GLY A 231 20.07 14.93 -5.74
CA GLY A 231 20.47 13.59 -5.34
C GLY A 231 19.65 13.08 -4.15
N LEU A 232 18.74 12.16 -4.43
CA LEU A 232 18.02 11.41 -3.38
C LEU A 232 18.75 10.10 -3.11
N PRO A 233 18.80 9.65 -1.84
CA PRO A 233 19.33 8.34 -1.51
C PRO A 233 18.45 7.23 -2.09
N GLU A 234 18.95 6.00 -2.08
CA GLU A 234 18.10 4.82 -2.22
C GLU A 234 17.01 4.88 -1.15
N HIS A 235 15.73 4.79 -1.54
CA HIS A 235 14.62 4.95 -0.60
C HIS A 235 13.43 4.11 -0.99
N GLY A 236 12.61 3.82 0.00
CA GLY A 236 11.36 3.10 -0.14
C GLY A 236 10.47 3.38 1.05
N GLY A 237 9.23 2.96 0.97
CA GLY A 237 8.28 3.20 2.03
C GLY A 237 6.94 2.54 1.76
N CYS A 238 5.90 3.01 2.43
CA CYS A 238 4.57 2.45 2.22
C CYS A 238 3.49 3.52 2.25
N GLY A 239 2.35 3.19 1.65
CA GLY A 239 1.05 3.75 1.98
C GLY A 239 0.27 2.67 2.72
N PHE A 240 -0.09 2.91 3.97
CA PHE A 240 -0.71 1.96 4.87
C PHE A 240 -2.13 2.42 5.23
N GLY A 241 -3.13 1.59 4.93
CA GLY A 241 -4.54 1.89 5.19
C GLY A 241 -4.95 1.56 6.62
N ILE A 242 -5.09 2.57 7.48
CA ILE A 242 -5.47 2.38 8.90
C ILE A 242 -6.88 1.80 9.01
N ASP A 243 -7.84 2.30 8.22
CA ASP A 243 -9.22 1.79 8.23
C ASP A 243 -9.28 0.29 7.87
N ARG A 244 -8.48 -0.16 6.91
CA ARG A 244 -8.37 -1.57 6.53
C ARG A 244 -7.73 -2.43 7.64
N LEU A 245 -6.71 -1.89 8.33
CA LEU A 245 -6.14 -2.57 9.50
C LEU A 245 -7.19 -2.76 10.58
N VAL A 246 -7.96 -1.71 10.91
CA VAL A 246 -9.05 -1.78 11.90
C VAL A 246 -10.11 -2.79 11.45
N GLU A 247 -10.59 -2.71 10.20
CA GLU A 247 -11.56 -3.64 9.61
C GLU A 247 -11.15 -5.10 9.89
N LYS A 248 -9.92 -5.45 9.54
CA LYS A 248 -9.45 -6.84 9.66
C LYS A 248 -9.06 -7.24 11.08
N THR A 249 -8.64 -6.29 11.92
CA THR A 249 -8.35 -6.54 13.33
C THR A 249 -9.58 -6.98 14.10
N ILE A 250 -10.70 -6.30 13.92
CA ILE A 250 -11.95 -6.59 14.64
C ILE A 250 -12.93 -7.45 13.84
N GLY A 251 -12.56 -7.86 12.62
CA GLY A 251 -13.33 -8.83 11.82
C GLY A 251 -14.58 -8.25 11.15
N LEU A 252 -14.57 -6.97 10.79
CA LEU A 252 -15.67 -6.35 10.04
C LEU A 252 -15.75 -6.87 8.60
N SER A 253 -16.94 -6.81 8.05
CA SER A 253 -17.21 -7.23 6.66
C SER A 253 -17.06 -6.11 5.64
N ASN A 254 -17.02 -4.86 6.10
CA ASN A 254 -17.03 -3.67 5.29
C ASN A 254 -16.15 -2.58 5.94
N VAL A 255 -15.21 -2.02 5.19
CA VAL A 255 -14.31 -0.97 5.67
C VAL A 255 -15.06 0.26 6.20
N LYS A 256 -16.28 0.51 5.72
CA LYS A 256 -17.13 1.62 6.19
C LYS A 256 -17.54 1.50 7.67
N GLU A 257 -17.49 0.31 8.23
CA GLU A 257 -17.77 0.06 9.65
C GLU A 257 -16.57 0.41 10.54
N ALA A 258 -15.38 0.62 9.94
CA ALA A 258 -14.17 1.00 10.67
C ALA A 258 -14.05 2.51 10.97
N THR A 259 -14.98 3.33 10.45
CA THR A 259 -15.00 4.78 10.67
C THR A 259 -16.40 5.27 11.04
N LEU A 260 -16.47 6.37 11.82
CA LEU A 260 -17.76 6.92 12.30
C LEU A 260 -18.59 7.56 11.17
N PHE A 261 -17.96 8.21 10.23
CA PHE A 261 -18.61 8.95 9.15
C PHE A 261 -18.05 8.55 7.78
N PRO A 262 -18.35 7.33 7.31
CA PRO A 262 -17.82 6.85 6.05
C PRO A 262 -18.36 7.67 4.88
N ARG A 263 -17.47 8.02 3.95
CA ARG A 263 -17.81 8.73 2.70
C ARG A 263 -17.55 7.85 1.49
N ASP A 264 -18.48 7.85 0.57
CA ASP A 264 -18.36 7.18 -0.72
C ASP A 264 -19.22 7.93 -1.77
N ILE A 265 -19.33 7.37 -2.98
CA ILE A 265 -20.11 7.97 -4.08
C ILE A 265 -21.60 8.20 -3.73
N ASN A 266 -22.15 7.45 -2.76
CA ASN A 266 -23.55 7.54 -2.35
C ASN A 266 -23.76 8.41 -1.10
N ARG A 267 -22.66 8.73 -0.38
CA ARG A 267 -22.73 9.47 0.91
C ARG A 267 -21.53 10.38 1.06
N LEU A 268 -21.75 11.69 1.05
CA LEU A 268 -20.73 12.72 1.30
C LEU A 268 -20.96 13.50 2.59
N THR A 269 -22.16 13.44 3.14
CA THR A 269 -22.54 14.11 4.42
C THR A 269 -22.50 13.13 5.58
N PRO A 270 -22.33 13.64 6.82
CA PRO A 270 -22.44 12.83 8.04
C PRO A 270 -23.76 12.10 8.20
#